data_c6c19edc45eaeabfec5959446af5ef9f
#
_entry.id   c6c19edc45eaeabfec5959446af5ef9f
#
_cell.length_a   1.000
_cell.length_b   1.000
_cell.length_c   1.000
_cell.angle_alpha   90.00
_cell.angle_beta   90.00
_cell.angle_gamma   90.00
#
_symmetry.space_group_name_H-M   'P 1'
#
loop_
_entity.id
_entity.type
_entity.pdbx_description
1 polymer ?
#
loop_
_entity_poly.entity_id
_entity_poly.type
_entity_poly.pdbx_seq_one_letter_code
_entity_poly.pdbx_strand_id
1 'polypeptide(L)'
;MSAPIRSLYCLPLLALALSACQRDVPAPAQPAAGETPPPAETVQPLEETPTELKDVVEMDPKFIVGISYSPEASKYPGLAAELHRYAQAARDELMEAVGGAELQPGTMYDLSLNFSTLADTPDMLVIAADGSSYTGGAHDNPLIERFVWLVREQKLLTAEALLAGEGDWKAISGYVREQLHAALSQRIDADELEPDERSRLMRSAGRMIDEGSGPDVANYQQFEPIPGPGGKLSGLRFVFPPYQVGPYSDGVQTVDVPAAVLLPHVAPAYRDLFVQA
;
A
#
# COMPACT_ATOMS: atom_id res chain seq x y z
N MET A 1 -19.84 -15.02 -56.20
CA MET A 1 -19.80 -13.98 -57.23
C MET A 1 -19.35 -12.69 -56.57
N SER A 2 -18.27 -12.16 -57.12
CA SER A 2 -17.67 -10.83 -57.06
C SER A 2 -16.77 -10.49 -55.90
N ALA A 3 -15.47 -10.66 -56.15
CA ALA A 3 -14.35 -9.93 -55.56
C ALA A 3 -14.11 -8.64 -56.40
N PRO A 4 -12.98 -7.92 -56.25
CA PRO A 4 -12.47 -7.03 -55.19
C PRO A 4 -12.16 -5.62 -55.78
N ILE A 5 -11.82 -4.67 -54.96
CA ILE A 5 -11.13 -3.45 -55.40
C ILE A 5 -9.91 -3.17 -54.56
N ARG A 6 -8.73 -3.32 -55.16
CA ARG A 6 -7.44 -2.79 -54.75
C ARG A 6 -7.38 -1.30 -55.10
N SER A 7 -6.83 -0.50 -54.19
CA SER A 7 -6.35 0.84 -54.55
C SER A 7 -4.93 1.03 -54.01
N LEU A 8 -4.00 1.09 -54.94
CA LEU A 8 -2.62 1.52 -54.82
C LEU A 8 -2.59 3.05 -54.76
N TYR A 9 -1.85 3.62 -53.84
CA TYR A 9 -1.33 4.99 -54.00
C TYR A 9 0.12 5.10 -53.64
N CYS A 10 0.81 5.75 -54.57
CA CYS A 10 2.24 5.96 -54.74
C CYS A 10 2.90 6.77 -53.63
N LEU A 11 4.18 6.43 -53.39
CA LEU A 11 5.21 7.29 -52.82
C LEU A 11 5.53 8.49 -53.77
N PRO A 12 6.04 9.59 -53.21
CA PRO A 12 7.17 10.24 -53.84
C PRO A 12 8.38 10.34 -52.89
N LEU A 13 9.53 9.93 -53.46
CA LEU A 13 10.86 10.24 -52.99
C LEU A 13 11.08 11.75 -53.02
N LEU A 14 11.63 12.31 -51.92
CA LEU A 14 12.21 13.63 -51.94
C LEU A 14 13.67 13.52 -51.53
N ALA A 15 14.55 13.71 -52.51
CA ALA A 15 15.98 13.84 -52.36
C ALA A 15 16.29 15.28 -51.85
N LEU A 16 17.05 15.39 -50.79
CA LEU A 16 17.65 16.70 -50.37
C LEU A 16 19.15 16.58 -50.36
N ALA A 17 19.76 17.54 -51.08
CA ALA A 17 21.15 17.69 -51.39
C ALA A 17 21.99 18.06 -50.15
N LEU A 18 23.18 17.47 -50.05
CA LEU A 18 24.26 17.87 -49.14
C LEU A 18 24.92 19.15 -49.68
N SER A 19 24.91 20.22 -48.89
CA SER A 19 25.77 21.37 -49.08
C SER A 19 26.88 21.31 -48.02
N ALA A 20 28.08 21.02 -48.47
CA ALA A 20 29.31 21.10 -47.69
C ALA A 20 29.72 22.57 -47.62
N CYS A 21 29.77 23.16 -46.43
CA CYS A 21 30.51 24.40 -46.13
C CYS A 21 31.77 24.02 -45.33
N GLN A 22 32.91 24.07 -45.99
CA GLN A 22 34.20 24.13 -45.33
C GLN A 22 34.30 25.44 -44.59
N ARG A 23 34.65 25.42 -43.31
CA ARG A 23 35.12 26.58 -42.53
C ARG A 23 36.53 26.27 -42.06
N ASP A 24 37.38 27.26 -42.34
CA ASP A 24 38.79 27.32 -41.97
C ASP A 24 39.02 27.16 -40.49
N VAL A 25 40.04 26.38 -40.15
CA VAL A 25 40.51 26.15 -38.78
C VAL A 25 41.51 27.28 -38.45
N PRO A 26 41.30 28.12 -37.42
CA PRO A 26 42.35 28.94 -36.86
C PRO A 26 43.22 28.14 -35.89
N ALA A 27 44.50 28.36 -35.89
CA ALA A 27 45.54 27.73 -35.07
C ALA A 27 45.31 27.94 -33.56
N PRO A 28 45.84 27.00 -32.72
CA PRO A 28 45.57 26.99 -31.28
C PRO A 28 46.27 28.17 -30.56
N ALA A 29 45.50 28.99 -29.86
CA ALA A 29 46.01 29.96 -28.92
C ALA A 29 46.45 29.25 -27.62
N GLN A 30 47.61 29.64 -27.09
CA GLN A 30 48.16 29.19 -25.82
C GLN A 30 47.22 29.56 -24.65
N PRO A 31 47.12 28.67 -23.61
CA PRO A 31 46.29 28.96 -22.46
C PRO A 31 46.90 30.05 -21.59
N ALA A 32 46.13 31.12 -21.34
CA ALA A 32 46.42 32.08 -20.30
C ALA A 32 46.22 31.41 -18.91
N ALA A 33 47.20 31.60 -18.05
CA ALA A 33 47.18 31.12 -16.69
C ALA A 33 46.15 31.86 -15.84
N GLY A 34 45.38 31.09 -15.04
CA GLY A 34 44.83 31.56 -13.78
C GLY A 34 43.37 32.01 -13.79
N GLU A 35 42.43 31.07 -13.85
CA GLU A 35 41.18 31.23 -13.13
C GLU A 35 40.91 29.94 -12.37
N THR A 36 40.99 30.01 -11.05
CA THR A 36 40.60 28.97 -10.11
C THR A 36 39.08 28.78 -10.25
N PRO A 37 38.59 27.54 -10.49
CA PRO A 37 37.15 27.36 -10.49
C PRO A 37 36.59 27.68 -9.09
N PRO A 38 35.37 28.27 -9.00
CA PRO A 38 34.74 28.52 -7.72
C PRO A 38 34.57 27.21 -6.98
N PRO A 39 34.66 27.21 -5.62
CA PRO A 39 34.48 26.00 -4.84
C PRO A 39 33.14 25.40 -5.20
N ALA A 40 33.12 24.09 -5.46
CA ALA A 40 31.87 23.35 -5.59
C ALA A 40 31.04 23.62 -4.33
N GLU A 41 29.88 24.24 -4.49
CA GLU A 41 28.90 24.34 -3.44
C GLU A 41 28.63 22.93 -2.97
N THR A 42 29.06 22.62 -1.76
CA THR A 42 28.67 21.41 -1.06
C THR A 42 27.18 21.51 -0.86
N VAL A 43 26.41 20.79 -1.68
CA VAL A 43 24.99 20.58 -1.43
C VAL A 43 24.90 19.90 -0.06
N GLN A 44 24.62 20.70 0.96
CA GLN A 44 24.27 20.16 2.27
C GLN A 44 23.03 19.32 2.06
N PRO A 45 22.99 18.07 2.57
CA PRO A 45 21.74 17.33 2.61
C PRO A 45 20.73 18.23 3.33
N LEU A 46 19.56 18.43 2.72
CA LEU A 46 18.43 19.04 3.41
C LEU A 46 18.23 18.20 4.66
N GLU A 47 18.52 18.74 5.85
CA GLU A 47 18.09 18.14 7.10
C GLU A 47 16.58 18.05 7.00
N GLU A 48 16.08 16.81 6.82
CA GLU A 48 14.65 16.53 6.87
C GLU A 48 14.18 17.00 8.24
N THR A 49 13.42 18.09 8.26
CA THR A 49 12.81 18.59 9.50
C THR A 49 11.93 17.47 10.02
N PRO A 50 12.12 16.99 11.27
CA PRO A 50 11.31 15.91 11.80
C PRO A 50 9.83 16.28 11.65
N THR A 51 9.05 15.42 11.00
CA THR A 51 7.62 15.62 10.86
C THR A 51 7.00 15.39 12.23
N GLU A 52 6.64 16.46 12.93
CA GLU A 52 5.93 16.38 14.19
C GLU A 52 4.46 16.05 13.90
N LEU A 53 4.04 14.82 14.22
CA LEU A 53 2.66 14.41 14.10
C LEU A 53 1.84 15.00 15.25
N LYS A 54 0.72 15.63 14.89
CA LYS A 54 -0.24 16.23 15.84
C LYS A 54 -1.62 15.72 15.53
N ASP A 55 -2.39 15.48 16.57
CA ASP A 55 -3.81 15.17 16.42
C ASP A 55 -4.51 16.31 15.69
N VAL A 56 -5.44 15.95 14.82
CA VAL A 56 -6.23 16.88 14.01
C VAL A 56 -7.68 16.74 14.42
N VAL A 57 -8.32 17.87 14.77
CA VAL A 57 -9.77 17.95 14.96
C VAL A 57 -10.27 19.17 14.19
N GLU A 58 -11.03 18.91 13.14
CA GLU A 58 -11.65 19.96 12.31
C GLU A 58 -13.16 19.76 12.33
N MET A 59 -13.89 20.86 12.51
CA MET A 59 -15.36 20.88 12.48
C MET A 59 -15.85 21.97 11.55
N ASP A 60 -16.66 21.59 10.58
CA ASP A 60 -17.34 22.49 9.65
C ASP A 60 -18.81 22.03 9.54
N PRO A 61 -19.77 22.89 9.18
CA PRO A 61 -21.14 22.47 8.96
C PRO A 61 -21.33 21.33 7.93
N LYS A 62 -20.33 21.06 7.10
CA LYS A 62 -20.36 20.04 6.04
C LYS A 62 -19.55 18.80 6.39
N PHE A 63 -18.55 18.91 7.28
CA PHE A 63 -17.67 17.78 7.59
C PHE A 63 -17.08 17.83 9.00
N ILE A 64 -16.64 16.66 9.46
CA ILE A 64 -15.82 16.48 10.67
C ILE A 64 -14.59 15.67 10.30
N VAL A 65 -13.40 16.09 10.77
CA VAL A 65 -12.16 15.32 10.68
C VAL A 65 -11.62 15.10 12.07
N GLY A 66 -11.35 13.84 12.40
CA GLY A 66 -10.66 13.42 13.62
C GLY A 66 -9.49 12.49 13.26
N ILE A 67 -8.24 12.93 13.48
CA ILE A 67 -7.06 12.10 13.28
C ILE A 67 -6.25 12.11 14.57
N SER A 68 -5.89 10.94 15.09
CA SER A 68 -5.09 10.81 16.30
C SER A 68 -3.88 9.89 16.09
N TYR A 69 -2.78 10.19 16.78
CA TYR A 69 -1.52 9.47 16.66
C TYR A 69 -1.07 8.92 18.01
N SER A 70 -0.55 7.67 18.02
CA SER A 70 0.15 7.16 19.19
C SER A 70 1.45 7.96 19.45
N PRO A 71 1.91 8.03 20.71
CA PRO A 71 3.13 8.75 21.05
C PRO A 71 4.37 8.28 20.27
N GLU A 72 4.43 7.00 19.94
CA GLU A 72 5.55 6.38 19.21
C GLU A 72 5.56 6.73 17.72
N ALA A 73 4.44 7.23 17.17
CA ALA A 73 4.30 7.53 15.74
C ALA A 73 5.34 8.53 15.22
N SER A 74 5.82 9.44 16.08
CA SER A 74 6.86 10.44 15.76
C SER A 74 8.29 9.99 16.10
N LYS A 75 8.48 8.74 16.56
CA LYS A 75 9.79 8.24 17.01
C LYS A 75 10.85 8.20 15.90
N TYR A 76 10.43 7.93 14.68
CA TYR A 76 11.31 7.86 13.50
C TYR A 76 10.79 8.81 12.41
N PRO A 77 11.58 9.82 12.00
CA PRO A 77 11.13 10.82 11.01
C PRO A 77 10.62 10.25 9.70
N GLY A 78 11.27 9.20 9.19
CA GLY A 78 10.84 8.53 7.96
C GLY A 78 9.47 7.86 8.13
N LEU A 79 9.21 7.18 9.25
CA LEU A 79 7.90 6.62 9.55
C LEU A 79 6.86 7.74 9.71
N ALA A 80 7.18 8.78 10.50
CA ALA A 80 6.27 9.91 10.70
C ALA A 80 5.83 10.55 9.37
N ALA A 81 6.75 10.68 8.41
CA ALA A 81 6.44 11.18 7.08
C ALA A 81 5.44 10.26 6.32
N GLU A 82 5.59 8.95 6.42
CA GLU A 82 4.66 7.98 5.80
C GLU A 82 3.27 8.04 6.43
N LEU A 83 3.20 8.09 7.77
CA LEU A 83 1.92 8.22 8.49
C LEU A 83 1.21 9.53 8.14
N HIS A 84 1.96 10.63 8.10
CA HIS A 84 1.43 11.94 7.70
C HIS A 84 0.90 11.92 6.26
N ARG A 85 1.66 11.32 5.34
CA ARG A 85 1.25 11.22 3.94
C ARG A 85 -0.06 10.44 3.78
N TYR A 86 -0.21 9.33 4.50
CA TYR A 86 -1.45 8.54 4.49
C TYR A 86 -2.63 9.34 5.05
N ALA A 87 -2.46 9.97 6.22
CA ALA A 87 -3.49 10.80 6.82
C ALA A 87 -3.90 11.98 5.93
N GLN A 88 -2.91 12.64 5.29
CA GLN A 88 -3.18 13.75 4.39
C GLN A 88 -3.93 13.29 3.13
N ALA A 89 -3.57 12.14 2.56
CA ALA A 89 -4.29 11.57 1.42
C ALA A 89 -5.76 11.29 1.74
N ALA A 90 -6.04 10.68 2.89
CA ALA A 90 -7.41 10.43 3.34
C ALA A 90 -8.21 11.74 3.55
N ARG A 91 -7.55 12.75 4.12
CA ARG A 91 -8.16 14.08 4.29
C ARG A 91 -8.44 14.78 2.96
N ASP A 92 -7.51 14.73 2.02
CA ASP A 92 -7.65 15.35 0.70
C ASP A 92 -8.79 14.71 -0.09
N GLU A 93 -8.97 13.38 -0.02
CA GLU A 93 -10.10 12.66 -0.61
C GLU A 93 -11.44 13.13 -0.02
N LEU A 94 -11.53 13.28 1.31
CA LEU A 94 -12.71 13.84 1.96
C LEU A 94 -12.98 15.27 1.45
N MET A 95 -11.95 16.13 1.37
CA MET A 95 -12.11 17.52 0.92
C MET A 95 -12.53 17.61 -0.55
N GLU A 96 -12.06 16.72 -1.40
CA GLU A 96 -12.51 16.61 -2.80
C GLU A 96 -14.01 16.28 -2.85
N ALA A 97 -14.45 15.30 -2.06
CA ALA A 97 -15.85 14.93 -1.97
C ALA A 97 -16.73 16.10 -1.46
N VAL A 98 -16.28 16.82 -0.43
CA VAL A 98 -16.97 18.02 0.11
C VAL A 98 -17.07 19.13 -0.96
N GLY A 99 -16.01 19.35 -1.73
CA GLY A 99 -15.97 20.37 -2.79
C GLY A 99 -16.78 20.04 -4.02
N GLY A 100 -16.92 18.76 -4.35
CA GLY A 100 -17.61 18.27 -5.55
C GLY A 100 -19.12 18.05 -5.40
N ALA A 101 -19.66 18.05 -4.16
CA ALA A 101 -21.04 17.71 -3.89
C ALA A 101 -21.93 18.91 -3.57
N GLU A 102 -23.13 18.93 -4.14
CA GLU A 102 -24.26 19.69 -3.59
C GLU A 102 -24.86 18.90 -2.41
N LEU A 103 -24.29 19.11 -1.22
CA LEU A 103 -24.73 18.38 -0.03
C LEU A 103 -26.19 18.72 0.30
N GLN A 104 -27.01 17.70 0.51
CA GLN A 104 -28.36 17.88 1.03
C GLN A 104 -28.30 18.52 2.43
N PRO A 105 -29.23 19.40 2.80
CA PRO A 105 -29.27 19.97 4.14
C PRO A 105 -29.28 18.87 5.23
N GLY A 106 -28.33 18.91 6.13
CA GLY A 106 -28.17 17.94 7.21
C GLY A 106 -27.30 16.73 6.89
N THR A 107 -26.75 16.62 5.67
CA THR A 107 -25.70 15.64 5.37
C THR A 107 -24.35 16.19 5.87
N MET A 108 -23.66 15.36 6.62
CA MET A 108 -22.31 15.66 7.14
C MET A 108 -21.37 14.55 6.67
N TYR A 109 -20.25 14.93 6.10
CA TYR A 109 -19.17 13.99 5.77
C TYR A 109 -18.22 13.87 6.95
N ASP A 110 -17.57 12.74 7.11
CA ASP A 110 -16.59 12.58 8.19
C ASP A 110 -15.38 11.72 7.78
N LEU A 111 -14.29 11.97 8.49
CA LEU A 111 -13.08 11.18 8.49
C LEU A 111 -12.68 10.95 9.95
N SER A 112 -12.60 9.69 10.34
CA SER A 112 -12.03 9.27 11.61
C SER A 112 -10.85 8.34 11.33
N LEU A 113 -9.66 8.67 11.84
CA LEU A 113 -8.45 7.88 11.62
C LEU A 113 -7.60 7.85 12.89
N ASN A 114 -7.29 6.65 13.37
CA ASN A 114 -6.50 6.46 14.57
C ASN A 114 -5.24 5.64 14.25
N PHE A 115 -4.08 6.21 14.57
CA PHE A 115 -2.78 5.52 14.46
C PHE A 115 -2.41 4.96 15.84
N SER A 116 -2.41 3.65 15.98
CA SER A 116 -2.09 2.93 17.21
C SER A 116 -0.82 2.09 17.08
N THR A 117 -0.04 2.03 18.17
CA THR A 117 1.17 1.19 18.20
C THR A 117 0.79 -0.26 18.52
N LEU A 118 1.09 -1.18 17.59
CA LEU A 118 0.91 -2.61 17.78
C LEU A 118 2.13 -3.27 18.40
N ALA A 119 3.33 -2.81 18.05
CA ALA A 119 4.59 -3.27 18.63
C ALA A 119 5.67 -2.18 18.56
N ASP A 120 6.48 -2.07 19.61
CA ASP A 120 7.69 -1.23 19.64
C ASP A 120 8.83 -2.07 20.21
N THR A 121 9.77 -2.48 19.35
CA THR A 121 10.91 -3.32 19.67
C THR A 121 12.19 -2.68 19.17
N PRO A 122 13.40 -3.16 19.60
CA PRO A 122 14.65 -2.65 19.05
C PRO A 122 14.82 -2.83 17.54
N ASP A 123 14.12 -3.79 16.94
CA ASP A 123 14.26 -4.13 15.53
C ASP A 123 13.14 -3.55 14.67
N MET A 124 11.96 -3.31 15.23
CA MET A 124 10.80 -2.79 14.48
C MET A 124 9.82 -1.99 15.34
N LEU A 125 9.18 -1.01 14.71
CA LEU A 125 8.00 -0.30 15.21
C LEU A 125 6.83 -0.60 14.26
N VAL A 126 5.72 -1.07 14.80
CA VAL A 126 4.52 -1.41 14.01
C VAL A 126 3.39 -0.48 14.40
N ILE A 127 2.87 0.25 13.44
CA ILE A 127 1.74 1.16 13.60
C ILE A 127 0.58 0.65 12.74
N ALA A 128 -0.60 0.56 13.35
CA ALA A 128 -1.86 0.36 12.65
C ALA A 128 -2.56 1.72 12.46
N ALA A 129 -3.04 1.99 11.26
CA ALA A 129 -4.00 3.04 11.00
C ALA A 129 -5.36 2.37 10.76
N ASP A 130 -6.31 2.64 11.64
CA ASP A 130 -7.67 2.11 11.57
C ASP A 130 -8.66 3.26 11.66
N GLY A 131 -9.65 3.25 10.78
CA GLY A 131 -10.65 4.31 10.74
C GLY A 131 -11.65 4.11 9.62
N SER A 132 -12.37 5.20 9.33
CA SER A 132 -13.32 5.25 8.23
C SER A 132 -13.50 6.67 7.71
N SER A 133 -13.99 6.77 6.48
CA SER A 133 -14.43 8.02 5.88
C SER A 133 -15.84 7.85 5.32
N TYR A 134 -16.74 8.78 5.66
CA TYR A 134 -18.08 8.85 5.11
C TYR A 134 -18.21 10.04 4.15
N THR A 135 -18.46 9.74 2.89
CA THR A 135 -18.67 10.73 1.84
C THR A 135 -20.04 10.56 1.17
N GLY A 136 -20.98 9.96 1.89
CA GLY A 136 -22.32 9.60 1.41
C GLY A 136 -22.41 8.11 1.03
N GLY A 137 -23.64 7.62 0.98
CA GLY A 137 -23.91 6.21 0.66
C GLY A 137 -24.54 5.46 1.82
N ALA A 138 -24.47 4.11 1.77
CA ALA A 138 -25.14 3.25 2.74
C ALA A 138 -24.32 3.04 4.02
N HIS A 139 -23.01 3.19 3.96
CA HIS A 139 -22.06 3.01 5.07
C HIS A 139 -20.73 3.70 4.74
N ASP A 140 -19.86 3.76 5.75
CA ASP A 140 -18.52 4.34 5.66
C ASP A 140 -17.59 3.51 4.79
N ASN A 141 -16.57 4.15 4.23
CA ASN A 141 -15.43 3.51 3.61
C ASN A 141 -14.37 3.20 4.69
N PRO A 142 -14.03 1.94 4.94
CA PRO A 142 -13.01 1.59 5.92
C PRO A 142 -11.62 2.04 5.47
N LEU A 143 -10.86 2.60 6.38
CA LEU A 143 -9.46 3.00 6.23
C LEU A 143 -8.62 2.07 7.10
N ILE A 144 -7.86 1.18 6.48
CA ILE A 144 -7.05 0.18 7.17
C ILE A 144 -5.69 0.13 6.49
N GLU A 145 -4.64 0.49 7.26
CA GLU A 145 -3.26 0.46 6.78
C GLU A 145 -2.34 -0.07 7.89
N ARG A 146 -1.29 -0.77 7.51
CA ARG A 146 -0.29 -1.35 8.42
C ARG A 146 1.10 -0.90 8.04
N PHE A 147 1.80 -0.28 8.98
CA PHE A 147 3.15 0.25 8.80
C PHE A 147 4.11 -0.57 9.64
N VAL A 148 4.94 -1.38 9.01
CA VAL A 148 6.00 -2.15 9.67
C VAL A 148 7.33 -1.46 9.39
N TRP A 149 7.81 -0.67 10.36
CA TRP A 149 9.07 0.07 10.24
C TRP A 149 10.24 -0.75 10.75
N LEU A 150 11.22 -1.00 9.87
CA LEU A 150 12.48 -1.63 10.24
C LEU A 150 13.44 -0.58 10.79
N VAL A 151 13.74 -0.68 12.09
CA VAL A 151 14.50 0.36 12.83
C VAL A 151 15.94 0.49 12.31
N ARG A 152 16.61 -0.62 12.01
CA ARG A 152 18.00 -0.59 11.55
C ARG A 152 18.13 -0.08 10.13
N GLU A 153 17.21 -0.47 9.25
CA GLU A 153 17.20 -0.13 7.84
C GLU A 153 16.56 1.22 7.56
N GLN A 154 15.88 1.81 8.56
CA GLN A 154 15.16 3.09 8.45
C GLN A 154 14.20 3.12 7.25
N LYS A 155 13.40 2.06 7.09
CA LYS A 155 12.44 1.91 5.99
C LYS A 155 11.24 1.04 6.37
N LEU A 156 10.16 1.14 5.61
CA LEU A 156 9.03 0.22 5.70
C LEU A 156 9.41 -1.17 5.14
N LEU A 157 8.96 -2.21 5.81
CA LEU A 157 8.91 -3.56 5.27
C LEU A 157 7.61 -3.70 4.49
N THR A 158 7.71 -3.90 3.20
CA THR A 158 6.54 -4.11 2.31
C THR A 158 6.37 -5.59 1.98
N ALA A 159 5.17 -5.96 1.56
CA ALA A 159 4.85 -7.32 1.14
C ALA A 159 5.76 -7.77 -0.03
N GLU A 160 6.02 -6.89 -1.00
CA GLU A 160 6.89 -7.13 -2.15
C GLU A 160 8.34 -7.40 -1.75
N ALA A 161 8.83 -6.70 -0.73
CA ALA A 161 10.19 -6.90 -0.23
C ALA A 161 10.30 -8.19 0.57
N LEU A 162 9.24 -8.57 1.28
CA LEU A 162 9.21 -9.73 2.16
C LEU A 162 9.24 -11.05 1.37
N LEU A 163 8.44 -11.16 0.31
CA LEU A 163 8.35 -12.34 -0.58
C LEU A 163 8.56 -11.90 -2.02
N ALA A 164 9.71 -12.24 -2.60
CA ALA A 164 10.15 -11.68 -3.88
C ALA A 164 9.63 -12.42 -5.13
N GLY A 165 9.09 -13.63 -4.99
CA GLY A 165 8.71 -14.50 -6.11
C GLY A 165 7.19 -14.66 -6.27
N GLU A 166 6.70 -14.67 -7.52
CA GLU A 166 5.28 -14.99 -7.80
C GLU A 166 4.90 -16.40 -7.29
N GLY A 167 5.84 -17.36 -7.37
CA GLY A 167 5.64 -18.72 -6.84
C GLY A 167 5.47 -18.74 -5.33
N ASP A 168 6.13 -17.83 -4.62
CA ASP A 168 6.04 -17.69 -3.17
C ASP A 168 4.67 -17.17 -2.76
N TRP A 169 4.16 -16.15 -3.45
CA TRP A 169 2.81 -15.63 -3.22
C TRP A 169 1.74 -16.67 -3.51
N LYS A 170 1.94 -17.54 -4.50
CA LYS A 170 1.00 -18.64 -4.78
C LYS A 170 0.89 -19.62 -3.62
N ALA A 171 2.01 -19.93 -2.95
CA ALA A 171 2.00 -20.83 -1.80
C ALA A 171 1.30 -20.19 -0.60
N ILE A 172 1.61 -18.93 -0.28
CA ILE A 172 0.99 -18.18 0.82
C ILE A 172 -0.51 -17.97 0.56
N SER A 173 -0.89 -17.56 -0.65
CA SER A 173 -2.29 -17.44 -1.07
C SER A 173 -3.06 -18.75 -0.90
N GLY A 174 -2.45 -19.88 -1.24
CA GLY A 174 -3.05 -21.20 -1.04
C GLY A 174 -3.39 -21.46 0.43
N TYR A 175 -2.43 -21.23 1.33
CA TYR A 175 -2.62 -21.37 2.77
C TYR A 175 -3.70 -20.42 3.31
N VAL A 176 -3.61 -19.14 2.98
CA VAL A 176 -4.55 -18.10 3.44
C VAL A 176 -5.97 -18.42 2.99
N ARG A 177 -6.15 -18.80 1.73
CA ARG A 177 -7.46 -19.19 1.17
C ARG A 177 -8.08 -20.38 1.90
N GLU A 178 -7.27 -21.41 2.20
CA GLU A 178 -7.73 -22.56 2.96
C GLU A 178 -8.24 -22.16 4.35
N GLN A 179 -7.50 -21.27 5.06
CA GLN A 179 -7.94 -20.79 6.38
C GLN A 179 -9.22 -19.97 6.30
N LEU A 180 -9.37 -19.09 5.31
CA LEU A 180 -10.57 -18.28 5.12
C LEU A 180 -11.79 -19.14 4.79
N HIS A 181 -11.65 -20.15 3.92
CA HIS A 181 -12.73 -21.10 3.62
C HIS A 181 -13.11 -21.94 4.83
N ALA A 182 -12.14 -22.36 5.65
CA ALA A 182 -12.40 -23.09 6.88
C ALA A 182 -13.19 -22.22 7.88
N ALA A 183 -12.79 -20.96 8.07
CA ALA A 183 -13.50 -20.01 8.92
C ALA A 183 -14.93 -19.73 8.42
N LEU A 184 -15.12 -19.55 7.10
CA LEU A 184 -16.43 -19.39 6.48
C LEU A 184 -17.33 -20.61 6.75
N SER A 185 -16.80 -21.82 6.57
CA SER A 185 -17.56 -23.05 6.82
C SER A 185 -18.02 -23.15 8.28
N GLN A 186 -17.12 -22.88 9.22
CA GLN A 186 -17.44 -22.91 10.66
C GLN A 186 -18.52 -21.91 11.03
N ARG A 187 -18.44 -20.67 10.48
CA ARG A 187 -19.46 -19.63 10.73
C ARG A 187 -20.82 -20.05 10.19
N ILE A 188 -20.89 -20.52 8.94
CA ILE A 188 -22.14 -20.95 8.29
C ILE A 188 -22.73 -22.18 8.99
N ASP A 189 -21.88 -23.07 9.54
CA ASP A 189 -22.36 -24.22 10.31
C ASP A 189 -23.00 -23.78 11.63
N ALA A 190 -22.53 -22.70 12.23
CA ALA A 190 -23.08 -22.15 13.48
C ALA A 190 -24.43 -21.44 13.30
N ASP A 191 -24.75 -20.96 12.09
CA ASP A 191 -25.95 -20.17 11.80
C ASP A 191 -27.20 -21.05 11.56
N GLU A 192 -27.08 -22.40 11.58
CA GLU A 192 -28.20 -23.36 11.40
C GLU A 192 -29.10 -23.05 10.17
N LEU A 193 -28.51 -22.58 9.07
CA LEU A 193 -29.22 -22.15 7.86
C LEU A 193 -29.86 -23.33 7.11
N GLU A 194 -30.97 -23.05 6.40
CA GLU A 194 -31.58 -23.98 5.45
C GLU A 194 -30.60 -24.38 4.34
N PRO A 195 -30.62 -25.63 3.83
CA PRO A 195 -29.62 -26.16 2.88
C PRO A 195 -29.40 -25.28 1.63
N ASP A 196 -30.47 -24.70 1.07
CA ASP A 196 -30.40 -23.87 -0.10
C ASP A 196 -29.78 -22.50 0.19
N GLU A 197 -30.06 -21.93 1.34
CA GLU A 197 -29.49 -20.67 1.82
C GLU A 197 -28.02 -20.83 2.12
N ARG A 198 -27.68 -21.89 2.89
CA ARG A 198 -26.30 -22.31 3.14
C ARG A 198 -25.49 -22.42 1.83
N SER A 199 -26.04 -23.13 0.85
CA SER A 199 -25.38 -23.35 -0.44
C SER A 199 -25.17 -22.03 -1.23
N ARG A 200 -26.11 -21.09 -1.14
CA ARG A 200 -25.96 -19.77 -1.77
C ARG A 200 -24.88 -18.95 -1.10
N LEU A 201 -24.91 -18.89 0.24
CA LEU A 201 -23.93 -18.13 1.03
C LEU A 201 -22.51 -18.66 0.83
N MET A 202 -22.31 -19.99 0.91
CA MET A 202 -21.02 -20.62 0.63
C MET A 202 -20.47 -20.26 -0.74
N ARG A 203 -21.31 -20.25 -1.79
CA ARG A 203 -20.87 -19.89 -3.14
C ARG A 203 -20.56 -18.41 -3.30
N SER A 204 -21.34 -17.50 -2.70
CA SER A 204 -21.11 -16.06 -2.83
C SER A 204 -19.92 -15.60 -2.03
N ALA A 205 -19.83 -15.96 -0.75
CA ALA A 205 -18.70 -15.61 0.10
C ALA A 205 -17.41 -16.33 -0.34
N GLY A 206 -17.51 -17.60 -0.77
CA GLY A 206 -16.35 -18.34 -1.29
C GLY A 206 -15.72 -17.69 -2.51
N ARG A 207 -16.50 -17.10 -3.42
CA ARG A 207 -15.95 -16.33 -4.55
C ARG A 207 -15.20 -15.08 -4.09
N MET A 208 -15.73 -14.35 -3.10
CA MET A 208 -15.04 -13.17 -2.56
C MET A 208 -13.69 -13.56 -1.94
N ILE A 209 -13.65 -14.68 -1.20
CA ILE A 209 -12.39 -15.22 -0.67
C ILE A 209 -11.42 -15.54 -1.82
N ASP A 210 -11.87 -16.27 -2.85
CA ASP A 210 -11.01 -16.68 -3.97
C ASP A 210 -10.45 -15.49 -4.76
N GLU A 211 -11.26 -14.46 -4.97
CA GLU A 211 -10.87 -13.23 -5.68
C GLU A 211 -9.95 -12.35 -4.83
N GLY A 212 -10.32 -12.10 -3.56
CA GLY A 212 -9.62 -11.17 -2.67
C GLY A 212 -8.38 -11.74 -1.98
N SER A 213 -8.14 -13.07 -2.05
CA SER A 213 -6.95 -13.75 -1.56
C SER A 213 -6.15 -14.46 -2.65
N GLY A 214 -6.31 -14.05 -3.91
CA GLY A 214 -5.48 -14.52 -5.03
C GLY A 214 -3.99 -14.21 -4.83
N PRO A 215 -3.09 -14.79 -5.64
CA PRO A 215 -1.63 -14.69 -5.44
C PRO A 215 -1.03 -13.35 -5.84
N ASP A 216 -1.84 -12.33 -6.12
CA ASP A 216 -1.36 -10.98 -6.36
C ASP A 216 -0.89 -10.37 -5.03
N VAL A 217 0.32 -9.83 -4.99
CA VAL A 217 0.90 -9.17 -3.81
C VAL A 217 0.04 -8.02 -3.31
N ALA A 218 -0.70 -7.36 -4.18
CA ALA A 218 -1.63 -6.29 -3.81
C ALA A 218 -2.70 -6.74 -2.80
N ASN A 219 -3.04 -8.04 -2.75
CA ASN A 219 -3.96 -8.59 -1.78
C ASN A 219 -3.39 -8.74 -0.36
N TYR A 220 -2.07 -8.57 -0.19
CA TYR A 220 -1.34 -8.88 1.04
C TYR A 220 -0.57 -7.68 1.61
N GLN A 221 -0.93 -6.47 1.21
CA GLN A 221 -0.25 -5.25 1.66
C GLN A 221 -0.41 -5.02 3.17
N GLN A 222 -1.55 -5.41 3.73
CA GLN A 222 -1.86 -5.21 5.12
C GLN A 222 -1.45 -6.43 5.93
N PHE A 223 -0.36 -6.30 6.71
CA PHE A 223 0.10 -7.38 7.58
C PHE A 223 0.70 -6.88 8.89
N GLU A 224 0.58 -7.70 9.91
CA GLU A 224 1.09 -7.45 11.26
C GLU A 224 2.08 -8.55 11.64
N PRO A 225 3.31 -8.21 12.09
CA PRO A 225 4.22 -9.16 12.67
C PRO A 225 3.65 -9.79 13.94
N ILE A 226 3.67 -11.13 14.05
CA ILE A 226 3.25 -11.84 15.25
C ILE A 226 4.48 -12.11 16.11
N PRO A 227 4.54 -11.56 17.36
CA PRO A 227 5.67 -11.78 18.25
C PRO A 227 5.87 -13.25 18.59
N GLY A 228 7.14 -13.66 18.70
CA GLY A 228 7.56 -14.99 19.09
C GLY A 228 8.69 -14.96 20.13
N PRO A 229 9.23 -16.11 20.49
CA PRO A 229 10.32 -16.20 21.45
C PRO A 229 11.61 -15.54 20.95
N GLY A 230 12.39 -15.01 21.89
CA GLY A 230 13.72 -14.43 21.61
C GLY A 230 13.68 -13.14 20.76
N GLY A 231 12.57 -12.41 20.76
CA GLY A 231 12.39 -11.19 19.94
C GLY A 231 12.20 -11.47 18.44
N LYS A 232 12.03 -12.73 18.07
CA LYS A 232 11.73 -13.15 16.69
C LYS A 232 10.24 -13.16 16.42
N LEU A 233 9.87 -13.25 15.14
CA LEU A 233 8.48 -13.38 14.72
C LEU A 233 8.08 -14.86 14.66
N SER A 234 6.93 -15.19 15.24
CA SER A 234 6.32 -16.52 15.13
C SER A 234 5.49 -16.67 13.86
N GLY A 235 5.20 -15.58 13.16
CA GLY A 235 4.42 -15.53 11.93
C GLY A 235 4.07 -14.11 11.52
N LEU A 236 3.16 -14.03 10.57
CA LEU A 236 2.51 -12.79 10.15
C LEU A 236 1.00 -12.98 10.19
N ARG A 237 0.28 -11.96 10.61
CA ARG A 237 -1.17 -11.83 10.47
C ARG A 237 -1.44 -10.97 9.24
N PHE A 238 -2.04 -11.53 8.21
CA PHE A 238 -2.60 -10.75 7.12
C PHE A 238 -3.97 -10.22 7.51
N VAL A 239 -4.20 -8.96 7.14
CA VAL A 239 -5.42 -8.20 7.47
C VAL A 239 -6.14 -7.88 6.17
N PHE A 240 -7.40 -8.29 6.07
CA PHE A 240 -8.23 -8.10 4.89
C PHE A 240 -9.35 -7.13 5.24
N PRO A 241 -9.34 -5.90 4.69
CA PRO A 241 -10.41 -4.94 4.87
C PRO A 241 -11.79 -5.48 4.44
N PRO A 242 -12.88 -4.93 4.97
CA PRO A 242 -14.22 -5.20 4.45
C PRO A 242 -14.28 -5.10 2.93
N TYR A 243 -15.06 -5.96 2.29
CA TYR A 243 -15.17 -6.16 0.84
C TYR A 243 -14.02 -6.90 0.16
N GLN A 244 -12.86 -7.04 0.76
CA GLN A 244 -11.76 -7.74 0.10
C GLN A 244 -12.05 -9.26 0.01
N VAL A 245 -12.37 -9.91 1.14
CA VAL A 245 -12.59 -11.37 1.19
C VAL A 245 -13.98 -11.73 1.73
N GLY A 246 -14.83 -10.76 1.98
CA GLY A 246 -16.19 -10.93 2.49
C GLY A 246 -17.00 -9.64 2.39
N PRO A 247 -18.33 -9.68 2.60
CA PRO A 247 -19.16 -8.48 2.58
C PRO A 247 -18.82 -7.54 3.73
N TYR A 248 -19.23 -6.27 3.62
CA TYR A 248 -19.00 -5.25 4.64
C TYR A 248 -19.44 -5.69 6.07
N SER A 249 -20.55 -6.39 6.14
CA SER A 249 -21.09 -6.90 7.41
C SER A 249 -20.19 -7.88 8.15
N ASP A 250 -19.26 -8.52 7.45
CA ASP A 250 -18.31 -9.46 8.06
C ASP A 250 -17.14 -8.75 8.73
N GLY A 251 -16.99 -7.44 8.49
CA GLY A 251 -15.91 -6.63 9.04
C GLY A 251 -14.53 -7.02 8.49
N VAL A 252 -13.51 -6.66 9.24
CA VAL A 252 -12.11 -7.02 8.95
C VAL A 252 -11.91 -8.51 9.18
N GLN A 253 -11.35 -9.22 8.20
CA GLN A 253 -10.94 -10.61 8.32
C GLN A 253 -9.43 -10.69 8.50
N THR A 254 -8.96 -11.67 9.27
CA THR A 254 -7.51 -11.87 9.46
C THR A 254 -7.14 -13.34 9.32
N VAL A 255 -5.91 -13.58 8.86
CA VAL A 255 -5.31 -14.92 8.82
C VAL A 255 -3.90 -14.89 9.35
N ASP A 256 -3.65 -15.71 10.37
CA ASP A 256 -2.31 -15.89 10.92
C ASP A 256 -1.56 -16.95 10.10
N VAL A 257 -0.43 -16.57 9.51
CA VAL A 257 0.45 -17.46 8.77
C VAL A 257 1.71 -17.71 9.61
N PRO A 258 1.91 -18.96 10.10
CA PRO A 258 3.04 -19.28 10.96
C PRO A 258 4.40 -19.14 10.25
N ALA A 259 5.45 -18.84 11.00
CA ALA A 259 6.83 -18.77 10.49
C ALA A 259 7.25 -20.02 9.71
N ALA A 260 6.84 -21.20 10.14
CA ALA A 260 7.12 -22.46 9.44
C ALA A 260 6.55 -22.52 8.01
N VAL A 261 5.44 -21.83 7.76
CA VAL A 261 4.83 -21.72 6.42
C VAL A 261 5.53 -20.61 5.61
N LEU A 262 5.89 -19.51 6.26
CA LEU A 262 6.49 -18.34 5.60
C LEU A 262 7.95 -18.53 5.21
N LEU A 263 8.77 -19.12 6.09
CA LEU A 263 10.23 -19.17 5.96
C LEU A 263 10.78 -19.71 4.64
N PRO A 264 10.18 -20.76 4.02
CA PRO A 264 10.62 -21.22 2.70
C PRO A 264 10.52 -20.15 1.61
N HIS A 265 9.64 -19.17 1.79
CA HIS A 265 9.23 -18.16 0.83
C HIS A 265 9.78 -16.77 1.13
N VAL A 266 10.19 -16.51 2.39
CA VAL A 266 10.73 -15.21 2.82
C VAL A 266 12.07 -14.94 2.14
N ALA A 267 12.23 -13.73 1.62
CA ALA A 267 13.48 -13.25 1.03
C ALA A 267 14.65 -13.41 2.03
N PRO A 268 15.85 -13.80 1.58
CA PRO A 268 16.98 -14.09 2.46
C PRO A 268 17.30 -12.98 3.45
N ALA A 269 17.12 -11.72 3.05
CA ALA A 269 17.40 -10.55 3.88
C ALA A 269 16.53 -10.46 5.15
N TYR A 270 15.35 -11.11 5.15
CA TYR A 270 14.38 -11.01 6.26
C TYR A 270 14.17 -12.31 7.02
N ARG A 271 14.79 -13.43 6.60
CA ARG A 271 14.63 -14.74 7.28
C ARG A 271 15.03 -14.70 8.74
N ASP A 272 16.04 -13.90 9.08
CA ASP A 272 16.52 -13.76 10.46
C ASP A 272 15.51 -13.03 11.37
N LEU A 273 14.49 -12.40 10.85
CA LEU A 273 13.41 -11.83 11.65
C LEU A 273 12.54 -12.92 12.30
N PHE A 274 12.47 -14.10 11.71
CA PHE A 274 11.56 -15.18 12.13
C PHE A 274 12.22 -16.20 13.03
N VAL A 275 11.41 -16.84 13.90
CA VAL A 275 11.84 -18.04 14.62
C VAL A 275 12.22 -19.12 13.62
N GLN A 276 13.37 -19.73 13.82
CA GLN A 276 13.78 -20.88 12.99
C GLN A 276 13.05 -22.14 13.50
N ALA A 277 12.62 -22.98 12.55
CA ALA A 277 11.93 -24.25 12.87
C ALA A 277 12.90 -25.28 13.45
#